data_3115b6369d08c003317279b9dbac5405
#
_entry.id   3115b6369d08c003317279b9dbac5405
#
_cell.length_a   1.000
_cell.length_b   1.000
_cell.length_c   1.000
_cell.angle_alpha   90.00
_cell.angle_beta   90.00
_cell.angle_gamma   90.00
#
_symmetry.space_group_name_H-M   'P 1'
#
loop_
_entity.id
_entity.type
_entity.pdbx_description
1 polymer ?
#
loop_
_entity_poly.entity_id
_entity_poly.type
_entity_poly.pdbx_seq_one_letter_code
_entity_poly.pdbx_strand_id
1 'polypeptide(L)'
;MSQNTTHNVHASTPQNARNGDFLAWPFFDDAHRQLGTRLDAWCTQELHVDHHADTDATCVSLVRQLGRAGWLKYCVPASHGGALDKLDSRALCVLRETLARHDGLADFAFAMQGLGSGAITLAGSDDLKQRYLPRVAAGEAIAAFALSEPEAGSDVAAMACTATLDGDHYVLDGEKTWISNGGIADFYCVFVRTGEAPGARGISAFVVDADTPGLTIAERIDVSAPHPLARLKFDNCRVAASQRLGEAGQGFKVAMMTLDIFRASVAAAALGFARRALDEGLARAKSRQMFGQTLADFQLTQAALGDMATSVDAAALLTYRAAWQRDVLEQRTTREAAMAKMYATESAQQVIDRALQMFGGAGVVSGAIVERLYREIRSLRIYEGATEVQKLIIARELLKDG
;
A
#
# COMPACT_ATOMS: atom_id res chain seq x y z
N MET A 1 16.21 27.95 36.42
CA MET A 1 16.39 26.49 36.31
C MET A 1 15.01 25.85 36.23
N SER A 2 14.51 25.67 35.03
CA SER A 2 13.19 25.08 34.79
C SER A 2 13.46 23.68 34.18
N GLN A 3 13.07 22.65 34.95
CA GLN A 3 13.22 21.25 34.49
C GLN A 3 12.10 20.94 33.51
N ASN A 4 12.46 20.73 32.24
CA ASN A 4 11.60 20.15 31.24
C ASN A 4 11.46 18.64 31.52
N THR A 5 10.35 18.23 32.09
CA THR A 5 9.93 16.83 32.17
C THR A 5 9.29 16.46 30.85
N THR A 6 10.07 15.84 29.98
CA THR A 6 9.56 15.13 28.79
C THR A 6 8.73 13.93 29.24
N HIS A 7 7.41 14.03 29.18
CA HIS A 7 6.53 12.89 29.30
C HIS A 7 6.65 12.02 28.07
N ASN A 8 7.47 10.96 28.17
CA ASN A 8 7.44 9.82 27.26
C ASN A 8 6.11 9.08 27.46
N VAL A 9 5.10 9.42 26.64
CA VAL A 9 3.87 8.64 26.57
C VAL A 9 4.13 7.47 25.63
N HIS A 10 4.77 6.40 26.12
CA HIS A 10 4.63 5.08 25.52
C HIS A 10 3.16 4.67 25.73
N ALA A 11 2.32 4.92 24.73
CA ALA A 11 0.98 4.35 24.69
C ALA A 11 1.14 2.84 24.47
N SER A 12 1.05 2.05 25.56
CA SER A 12 0.89 0.61 25.49
C SER A 12 -0.35 0.31 24.64
N THR A 13 -0.17 -0.42 23.53
CA THR A 13 -1.26 -0.92 22.68
C THR A 13 -2.23 -1.68 23.59
N PRO A 14 -3.53 -1.36 23.62
CA PRO A 14 -4.48 -2.14 24.38
C PRO A 14 -4.50 -3.57 23.84
N GLN A 15 -4.10 -4.54 24.66
CA GLN A 15 -4.30 -5.96 24.39
C GLN A 15 -5.79 -6.27 24.42
N ASN A 16 -6.49 -6.08 23.32
CA ASN A 16 -7.87 -6.53 23.17
C ASN A 16 -7.90 -7.80 22.33
N ALA A 17 -8.31 -8.90 22.94
CA ALA A 17 -8.46 -10.23 22.34
C ALA A 17 -9.42 -10.30 21.11
N ARG A 18 -10.10 -9.21 20.77
CA ARG A 18 -11.09 -9.13 19.69
C ARG A 18 -10.51 -8.82 18.30
N ASN A 19 -9.25 -8.42 18.21
CA ASN A 19 -8.67 -7.96 16.92
C ASN A 19 -8.19 -9.07 16.00
N GLY A 20 -8.13 -10.32 16.46
CA GLY A 20 -7.82 -11.50 15.65
C GLY A 20 -9.03 -12.34 15.29
N ASP A 21 -10.24 -11.97 15.72
CA ASP A 21 -11.45 -12.80 15.54
C ASP A 21 -11.75 -13.05 14.04
N PHE A 22 -11.46 -12.07 13.17
CA PHE A 22 -11.64 -12.24 11.73
C PHE A 22 -10.74 -13.33 11.11
N LEU A 23 -9.57 -13.61 11.71
CA LEU A 23 -8.69 -14.69 11.26
C LEU A 23 -9.30 -16.09 11.49
N ALA A 24 -10.35 -16.20 12.33
CA ALA A 24 -11.13 -17.42 12.48
C ALA A 24 -12.12 -17.66 11.34
N TRP A 25 -12.36 -16.67 10.48
CA TRP A 25 -13.26 -16.80 9.35
C TRP A 25 -12.77 -17.84 8.32
N PRO A 26 -13.68 -18.42 7.51
CA PRO A 26 -13.37 -19.51 6.58
C PRO A 26 -12.44 -19.10 5.42
N PHE A 27 -12.12 -17.82 5.27
CA PHE A 27 -11.19 -17.33 4.27
C PHE A 27 -9.72 -17.72 4.54
N PHE A 28 -9.39 -18.11 5.78
CA PHE A 28 -8.02 -18.28 6.23
C PHE A 28 -7.66 -19.71 6.59
N ASP A 29 -6.46 -20.11 6.22
CA ASP A 29 -5.81 -21.32 6.68
C ASP A 29 -5.01 -21.04 7.96
N ASP A 30 -4.53 -22.10 8.63
CA ASP A 30 -3.71 -21.97 9.84
C ASP A 30 -2.42 -21.16 9.61
N ALA A 31 -1.85 -21.25 8.39
CA ALA A 31 -0.68 -20.46 8.02
C ALA A 31 -0.96 -18.96 8.08
N HIS A 32 -2.12 -18.50 7.62
CA HIS A 32 -2.53 -17.08 7.68
C HIS A 32 -2.77 -16.62 9.12
N ARG A 33 -3.40 -17.47 9.94
CA ARG A 33 -3.63 -17.19 11.38
C ARG A 33 -2.31 -16.99 12.12
N GLN A 34 -1.38 -17.92 11.90
CA GLN A 34 -0.03 -17.86 12.47
C GLN A 34 0.74 -16.65 11.95
N LEU A 35 0.62 -16.33 10.65
CA LEU A 35 1.26 -15.16 10.04
C LEU A 35 0.82 -13.87 10.73
N GLY A 36 -0.48 -13.64 10.86
CA GLY A 36 -1.02 -12.45 11.52
C GLY A 36 -0.58 -12.34 12.97
N THR A 37 -0.66 -13.43 13.74
CA THR A 37 -0.22 -13.45 15.14
C THR A 37 1.26 -13.15 15.30
N ARG A 38 2.11 -13.75 14.46
CA ARG A 38 3.56 -13.53 14.50
C ARG A 38 3.94 -12.11 14.12
N LEU A 39 3.29 -11.54 13.09
CA LEU A 39 3.58 -10.17 12.69
C LEU A 39 3.13 -9.16 13.75
N ASP A 40 1.95 -9.34 14.34
CA ASP A 40 1.44 -8.45 15.41
C ASP A 40 2.38 -8.45 16.62
N ALA A 41 2.86 -9.63 17.03
CA ALA A 41 3.85 -9.76 18.09
C ALA A 41 5.17 -9.06 17.75
N TRP A 42 5.68 -9.25 16.53
CA TRP A 42 6.90 -8.60 16.05
C TRP A 42 6.73 -7.08 15.98
N CYS A 43 5.62 -6.58 15.45
CA CYS A 43 5.35 -5.14 15.43
C CYS A 43 5.32 -4.54 16.84
N THR A 44 4.75 -5.25 17.81
CA THR A 44 4.68 -4.78 19.20
C THR A 44 6.05 -4.73 19.87
N GLN A 45 6.95 -5.66 19.56
CA GLN A 45 8.23 -5.85 20.26
C GLN A 45 9.43 -5.21 19.58
N GLU A 46 9.44 -5.21 18.24
CA GLU A 46 10.65 -4.93 17.45
C GLU A 46 10.50 -3.82 16.43
N LEU A 47 9.26 -3.45 16.04
CA LEU A 47 9.06 -2.39 15.05
C LEU A 47 9.38 -1.02 15.65
N HIS A 48 10.35 -0.33 15.06
CA HIS A 48 10.75 1.01 15.47
C HIS A 48 10.52 2.01 14.34
N VAL A 49 9.64 2.99 14.60
CA VAL A 49 9.34 4.10 13.68
C VAL A 49 9.65 5.42 14.37
N ASP A 50 10.64 6.15 13.85
CA ASP A 50 10.96 7.50 14.34
C ASP A 50 10.21 8.54 13.51
N HIS A 51 9.07 9.01 14.03
CA HIS A 51 8.25 10.04 13.38
C HIS A 51 8.84 11.46 13.45
N HIS A 52 9.98 11.65 14.11
CA HIS A 52 10.69 12.95 14.20
C HIS A 52 11.92 13.00 13.28
N ALA A 53 12.35 11.85 12.76
CA ALA A 53 13.44 11.78 11.81
C ALA A 53 12.95 12.11 10.38
N ASP A 54 13.92 12.24 9.48
CA ASP A 54 13.65 12.37 8.04
C ASP A 54 12.83 11.19 7.51
N THR A 55 11.77 11.48 6.76
CA THR A 55 10.82 10.48 6.26
C THR A 55 11.50 9.44 5.35
N ASP A 56 12.42 9.88 4.50
CA ASP A 56 13.15 9.00 3.58
C ASP A 56 14.05 8.04 4.36
N ALA A 57 14.82 8.56 5.30
CA ALA A 57 15.71 7.75 6.15
C ALA A 57 14.90 6.75 7.00
N THR A 58 13.75 7.17 7.52
CA THR A 58 12.85 6.30 8.28
C THR A 58 12.29 5.19 7.40
N CYS A 59 11.83 5.51 6.19
CA CYS A 59 11.32 4.50 5.25
C CYS A 59 12.40 3.49 4.83
N VAL A 60 13.62 3.95 4.52
CA VAL A 60 14.77 3.06 4.24
C VAL A 60 15.05 2.14 5.44
N SER A 61 15.03 2.67 6.66
CA SER A 61 15.20 1.88 7.88
C SER A 61 14.12 0.82 8.02
N LEU A 62 12.85 1.17 7.76
CA LEU A 62 11.71 0.24 7.83
C LEU A 62 11.83 -0.89 6.81
N VAL A 63 12.21 -0.60 5.56
CA VAL A 63 12.47 -1.64 4.55
C VAL A 63 13.53 -2.62 5.04
N ARG A 64 14.62 -2.13 5.63
CA ARG A 64 15.68 -2.96 6.19
C ARG A 64 15.22 -3.79 7.40
N GLN A 65 14.41 -3.21 8.30
CA GLN A 65 13.84 -3.92 9.44
C GLN A 65 12.94 -5.08 8.96
N LEU A 66 12.01 -4.79 8.03
CA LEU A 66 11.09 -5.76 7.44
C LEU A 66 11.85 -6.88 6.69
N GLY A 67 12.91 -6.52 5.96
CA GLY A 67 13.76 -7.48 5.25
C GLY A 67 14.49 -8.42 6.20
N ARG A 68 15.17 -7.89 7.22
CA ARG A 68 15.89 -8.68 8.24
C ARG A 68 14.97 -9.62 9.02
N ALA A 69 13.76 -9.17 9.33
CA ALA A 69 12.75 -9.98 9.99
C ALA A 69 12.06 -10.99 9.05
N GLY A 70 12.34 -10.92 7.73
CA GLY A 70 11.83 -11.85 6.72
C GLY A 70 10.41 -11.56 6.25
N TRP A 71 9.82 -10.41 6.60
CA TRP A 71 8.46 -10.05 6.18
C TRP A 71 8.38 -9.72 4.70
N LEU A 72 9.42 -9.14 4.09
CA LEU A 72 9.46 -8.83 2.66
C LEU A 72 9.51 -10.07 1.76
N LYS A 73 9.82 -11.26 2.30
CA LYS A 73 9.75 -12.53 1.59
C LYS A 73 8.36 -12.85 1.04
N TYR A 74 7.31 -12.23 1.59
CA TYR A 74 5.94 -12.39 1.08
C TYR A 74 5.64 -11.52 -0.15
N CYS A 75 6.53 -10.60 -0.51
CA CYS A 75 6.44 -9.78 -1.72
C CYS A 75 6.99 -10.46 -2.97
N VAL A 76 7.64 -11.62 -2.84
CA VAL A 76 8.44 -12.28 -3.88
C VAL A 76 8.15 -13.78 -3.87
N PRO A 77 8.14 -14.48 -5.03
CA PRO A 77 7.95 -15.94 -5.06
C PRO A 77 9.17 -16.69 -4.50
N ALA A 78 8.94 -17.89 -3.97
CA ALA A 78 9.97 -18.75 -3.33
C ALA A 78 11.15 -19.06 -4.25
N SER A 79 10.93 -19.22 -5.54
CA SER A 79 11.97 -19.41 -6.55
C SER A 79 13.03 -18.30 -6.59
N HIS A 80 12.74 -17.14 -5.98
CA HIS A 80 13.61 -15.96 -5.93
C HIS A 80 13.78 -15.43 -4.50
N GLY A 81 13.76 -16.31 -3.51
CA GLY A 81 14.02 -15.97 -2.10
C GLY A 81 12.79 -15.58 -1.28
N GLY A 82 11.59 -15.73 -1.85
CA GLY A 82 10.33 -15.47 -1.15
C GLY A 82 9.91 -16.60 -0.19
N ALA A 83 8.80 -16.37 0.49
CA ALA A 83 8.25 -17.30 1.48
C ALA A 83 7.25 -18.30 0.86
N LEU A 84 6.60 -17.98 -0.24
CA LEU A 84 5.53 -18.75 -0.86
C LEU A 84 5.82 -18.95 -2.36
N ASP A 85 5.34 -20.05 -2.95
CA ASP A 85 5.58 -20.37 -4.36
C ASP A 85 5.00 -19.30 -5.32
N LYS A 86 3.88 -18.70 -4.96
CA LYS A 86 3.24 -17.59 -5.67
C LYS A 86 2.80 -16.50 -4.70
N LEU A 87 2.56 -15.30 -5.20
CA LEU A 87 2.00 -14.22 -4.39
C LEU A 87 0.60 -14.62 -3.91
N ASP A 88 0.42 -14.69 -2.59
CA ASP A 88 -0.83 -15.01 -1.91
C ASP A 88 -1.50 -13.70 -1.44
N SER A 89 -2.67 -13.38 -1.98
CA SER A 89 -3.38 -12.15 -1.67
C SER A 89 -3.88 -12.10 -0.24
N ARG A 90 -4.24 -13.24 0.37
CA ARG A 90 -4.68 -13.32 1.77
C ARG A 90 -3.50 -12.99 2.69
N ALA A 91 -2.33 -13.58 2.42
CA ALA A 91 -1.12 -13.26 3.18
C ALA A 91 -0.75 -11.77 3.05
N LEU A 92 -0.76 -11.22 1.84
CA LEU A 92 -0.50 -9.78 1.61
C LEU A 92 -1.51 -8.90 2.36
N CYS A 93 -2.80 -9.26 2.35
CA CYS A 93 -3.83 -8.52 3.08
C CYS A 93 -3.62 -8.59 4.60
N VAL A 94 -3.34 -9.77 5.16
CA VAL A 94 -3.05 -9.94 6.59
C VAL A 94 -1.83 -9.13 7.02
N LEU A 95 -0.76 -9.16 6.23
CA LEU A 95 0.45 -8.39 6.51
C LEU A 95 0.19 -6.89 6.49
N ARG A 96 -0.48 -6.38 5.46
CA ARG A 96 -0.78 -4.96 5.32
C ARG A 96 -1.78 -4.46 6.37
N GLU A 97 -2.85 -5.21 6.67
CA GLU A 97 -3.79 -4.85 7.74
C GLU A 97 -3.06 -4.75 9.08
N THR A 98 -2.20 -5.72 9.39
CA THR A 98 -1.45 -5.73 10.65
C THR A 98 -0.46 -4.56 10.71
N LEU A 99 0.37 -4.36 9.69
CA LEU A 99 1.33 -3.25 9.65
C LEU A 99 0.64 -1.89 9.75
N ALA A 100 -0.40 -1.64 8.96
CA ALA A 100 -1.15 -0.40 8.95
C ALA A 100 -1.81 -0.10 10.31
N ARG A 101 -2.25 -1.12 11.04
CA ARG A 101 -2.77 -0.96 12.40
C ARG A 101 -1.72 -0.47 13.39
N HIS A 102 -0.45 -0.86 13.20
CA HIS A 102 0.66 -0.39 14.01
C HIS A 102 1.20 0.96 13.52
N ASP A 103 1.51 1.06 12.22
CA ASP A 103 2.07 2.27 11.64
C ASP A 103 1.88 2.36 10.11
N GLY A 104 1.45 3.54 9.61
CA GLY A 104 1.17 3.76 8.20
C GLY A 104 2.42 3.75 7.33
N LEU A 105 3.55 4.31 7.80
CA LEU A 105 4.80 4.31 7.05
C LEU A 105 5.43 2.90 6.97
N ALA A 106 5.22 2.06 8.01
CA ALA A 106 5.65 0.67 7.98
C ALA A 106 4.83 -0.17 6.97
N ASP A 107 3.50 0.04 6.89
CA ASP A 107 2.69 -0.54 5.81
C ASP A 107 3.15 -0.06 4.43
N PHE A 108 3.40 1.24 4.27
CA PHE A 108 3.89 1.80 3.02
C PHE A 108 5.23 1.17 2.60
N ALA A 109 6.20 1.07 3.52
CA ALA A 109 7.50 0.47 3.27
C ALA A 109 7.38 -0.98 2.79
N PHE A 110 6.46 -1.77 3.37
CA PHE A 110 6.15 -3.13 2.94
C PHE A 110 5.45 -3.15 1.56
N ALA A 111 4.38 -2.37 1.43
CA ALA A 111 3.51 -2.39 0.25
C ALA A 111 4.26 -2.03 -1.03
N MET A 112 5.14 -1.03 -0.96
CA MET A 112 5.89 -0.56 -2.13
C MET A 112 6.92 -1.57 -2.61
N GLN A 113 7.43 -2.44 -1.75
CA GLN A 113 8.31 -3.52 -2.19
C GLN A 113 7.56 -4.54 -3.05
N GLY A 114 6.35 -4.91 -2.67
CA GLY A 114 5.50 -5.81 -3.45
C GLY A 114 5.03 -5.17 -4.77
N LEU A 115 4.49 -3.95 -4.71
CA LEU A 115 4.00 -3.24 -5.88
C LEU A 115 5.14 -2.91 -6.87
N GLY A 116 6.26 -2.39 -6.35
CA GLY A 116 7.40 -1.97 -7.16
C GLY A 116 8.10 -3.14 -7.87
N SER A 117 8.16 -4.33 -7.25
CA SER A 117 8.77 -5.53 -7.84
C SER A 117 7.76 -6.45 -8.56
N GLY A 118 6.46 -6.21 -8.39
CA GLY A 118 5.40 -7.07 -8.93
C GLY A 118 5.44 -7.22 -10.45
N ALA A 119 5.78 -6.16 -11.19
CA ALA A 119 5.93 -6.21 -12.63
C ALA A 119 7.11 -7.12 -13.06
N ILE A 120 8.20 -7.14 -12.29
CA ILE A 120 9.33 -8.06 -12.53
C ILE A 120 8.88 -9.50 -12.28
N THR A 121 8.17 -9.77 -11.17
CA THR A 121 7.63 -11.09 -10.85
C THR A 121 6.75 -11.62 -11.98
N LEU A 122 5.88 -10.77 -12.55
CA LEU A 122 4.89 -11.16 -13.55
C LEU A 122 5.46 -11.29 -14.98
N ALA A 123 6.42 -10.44 -15.33
CA ALA A 123 6.83 -10.29 -16.74
C ALA A 123 8.35 -10.17 -16.94
N GLY A 124 9.16 -10.19 -15.90
CA GLY A 124 10.62 -10.17 -16.02
C GLY A 124 11.17 -11.44 -16.64
N SER A 125 12.27 -11.32 -17.39
CA SER A 125 13.10 -12.48 -17.75
C SER A 125 13.67 -13.14 -16.49
N ASP A 126 14.18 -14.37 -16.61
CA ASP A 126 14.79 -15.06 -15.46
C ASP A 126 16.01 -14.27 -14.93
N ASP A 127 16.79 -13.63 -15.80
CA ASP A 127 17.92 -12.78 -15.42
C ASP A 127 17.44 -11.58 -14.59
N LEU A 128 16.38 -10.89 -15.01
CA LEU A 128 15.82 -9.76 -14.25
C LEU A 128 15.26 -10.21 -12.91
N LYS A 129 14.52 -11.31 -12.89
CA LYS A 129 14.00 -11.87 -11.63
C LYS A 129 15.12 -12.22 -10.67
N GLN A 130 16.17 -12.90 -11.16
CA GLN A 130 17.31 -13.29 -10.34
C GLN A 130 18.13 -12.09 -9.84
N ARG A 131 18.22 -11.02 -10.63
CA ARG A 131 18.96 -9.81 -10.27
C ARG A 131 18.27 -8.99 -9.19
N TYR A 132 16.95 -8.82 -9.25
CA TYR A 132 16.23 -7.86 -8.41
C TYR A 132 15.46 -8.51 -7.26
N LEU A 133 14.72 -9.60 -7.49
CA LEU A 133 13.78 -10.13 -6.51
C LEU A 133 14.42 -10.61 -5.19
N PRO A 134 15.56 -11.31 -5.19
CA PRO A 134 16.21 -11.71 -3.94
C PRO A 134 16.62 -10.52 -3.07
N ARG A 135 17.09 -9.43 -3.67
CA ARG A 135 17.48 -8.20 -2.97
C ARG A 135 16.26 -7.49 -2.37
N VAL A 136 15.11 -7.50 -3.06
CA VAL A 136 13.83 -7.00 -2.54
C VAL A 136 13.40 -7.84 -1.33
N ALA A 137 13.41 -9.17 -1.43
CA ALA A 137 13.04 -10.07 -0.34
C ALA A 137 13.92 -9.90 0.91
N ALA A 138 15.20 -9.57 0.72
CA ALA A 138 16.15 -9.31 1.81
C ALA A 138 16.06 -7.87 2.38
N GLY A 139 15.33 -6.96 1.74
CA GLY A 139 15.30 -5.54 2.10
C GLY A 139 16.60 -4.80 1.76
N GLU A 140 17.37 -5.32 0.80
CA GLU A 140 18.63 -4.76 0.30
C GLU A 140 18.44 -3.85 -0.90
N ALA A 141 17.30 -3.96 -1.58
CA ALA A 141 16.91 -3.07 -2.66
C ALA A 141 15.50 -2.53 -2.46
N ILE A 142 15.33 -1.24 -2.67
CA ILE A 142 14.06 -0.53 -2.60
C ILE A 142 13.47 -0.41 -4.00
N ALA A 143 12.25 -0.91 -4.17
CA ALA A 143 11.53 -0.93 -5.43
C ALA A 143 10.57 0.25 -5.56
N ALA A 144 10.34 0.72 -6.80
CA ALA A 144 9.32 1.71 -7.10
C ALA A 144 8.54 1.36 -8.38
N PHE A 145 7.28 1.81 -8.43
CA PHE A 145 6.35 1.59 -9.54
C PHE A 145 6.01 2.94 -10.20
N ALA A 146 6.59 3.21 -11.37
CA ALA A 146 6.53 4.51 -12.04
C ALA A 146 5.55 4.47 -13.23
N LEU A 147 4.25 4.62 -12.94
CA LEU A 147 3.17 4.56 -13.92
C LEU A 147 2.60 5.95 -14.25
N SER A 148 2.20 6.72 -13.22
CA SER A 148 1.44 7.96 -13.36
C SER A 148 2.28 9.12 -13.92
N GLU A 149 1.61 10.01 -14.65
CA GLU A 149 2.17 11.26 -15.19
C GLU A 149 1.34 12.46 -14.76
N PRO A 150 1.84 13.70 -14.89
CA PRO A 150 1.07 14.90 -14.50
C PRO A 150 -0.33 14.94 -15.11
N GLU A 151 -0.48 14.59 -16.40
CA GLU A 151 -1.76 14.61 -17.13
C GLU A 151 -2.38 13.20 -17.29
N ALA A 152 -1.76 12.14 -16.77
CA ALA A 152 -2.22 10.75 -16.91
C ALA A 152 -2.18 10.00 -15.58
N GLY A 153 -3.08 10.35 -14.67
CA GLY A 153 -3.29 9.66 -13.38
C GLY A 153 -4.34 8.56 -13.49
N SER A 154 -5.62 8.93 -13.60
CA SER A 154 -6.72 7.96 -13.74
C SER A 154 -6.78 7.33 -15.14
N ASP A 155 -6.48 8.11 -16.19
CA ASP A 155 -6.35 7.64 -17.57
C ASP A 155 -4.87 7.38 -17.91
N VAL A 156 -4.29 6.36 -17.30
CA VAL A 156 -2.88 6.01 -17.51
C VAL A 156 -2.57 5.57 -18.96
N ALA A 157 -3.59 5.20 -19.77
CA ALA A 157 -3.40 4.88 -21.15
C ALA A 157 -3.09 6.12 -22.03
N ALA A 158 -3.35 7.32 -21.51
CA ALA A 158 -3.02 8.59 -22.16
C ALA A 158 -1.60 9.09 -21.87
N MET A 159 -0.75 8.28 -21.19
CA MET A 159 0.62 8.68 -20.86
C MET A 159 1.41 9.17 -22.09
N ALA A 160 2.27 10.16 -21.86
CA ALA A 160 3.07 10.83 -22.89
C ALA A 160 4.56 10.49 -22.83
N CYS A 161 5.09 10.01 -21.69
CA CYS A 161 6.47 9.58 -21.57
C CYS A 161 6.76 8.46 -22.57
N THR A 162 7.82 8.62 -23.37
CA THR A 162 8.14 7.74 -24.51
C THR A 162 9.39 6.92 -24.29
N ALA A 163 9.55 5.83 -25.05
CA ALA A 163 10.79 5.11 -25.19
C ALA A 163 10.98 4.76 -26.69
N THR A 164 12.06 5.27 -27.28
CA THR A 164 12.41 5.05 -28.69
C THR A 164 13.54 4.02 -28.78
N LEU A 165 13.38 3.00 -29.61
CA LEU A 165 14.41 1.98 -29.82
C LEU A 165 15.59 2.59 -30.60
N ASP A 166 16.80 2.43 -30.05
CA ASP A 166 18.07 2.85 -30.66
C ASP A 166 19.11 1.72 -30.49
N GLY A 167 19.24 0.91 -31.53
CA GLY A 167 20.09 -0.29 -31.50
C GLY A 167 19.58 -1.33 -30.51
N ASP A 168 20.39 -1.64 -29.52
CA ASP A 168 20.09 -2.57 -28.42
C ASP A 168 19.59 -1.88 -27.13
N HIS A 169 19.28 -0.58 -27.21
CA HIS A 169 18.77 0.22 -26.12
C HIS A 169 17.45 0.91 -26.47
N TYR A 170 16.71 1.30 -25.45
CA TYR A 170 15.63 2.27 -25.55
C TYR A 170 16.05 3.59 -24.92
N VAL A 171 15.71 4.69 -25.57
CA VAL A 171 15.91 6.04 -25.06
C VAL A 171 14.59 6.53 -24.49
N LEU A 172 14.54 6.75 -23.17
CA LEU A 172 13.37 7.21 -22.45
C LEU A 172 13.39 8.72 -22.33
N ASP A 173 12.26 9.37 -22.65
CA ASP A 173 12.07 10.82 -22.53
C ASP A 173 10.68 11.15 -21.95
N GLY A 174 10.63 12.03 -20.96
CA GLY A 174 9.39 12.47 -20.32
C GLY A 174 9.46 12.52 -18.80
N GLU A 175 8.30 12.50 -18.16
CA GLU A 175 8.18 12.62 -16.71
C GLU A 175 7.22 11.58 -16.12
N LYS A 176 7.48 11.18 -14.86
CA LYS A 176 6.55 10.42 -14.04
C LYS A 176 6.35 11.16 -12.73
N THR A 177 5.11 11.18 -12.20
CA THR A 177 4.78 11.89 -10.97
C THR A 177 4.05 11.02 -9.96
N TRP A 178 4.02 11.46 -8.70
CA TRP A 178 3.45 10.70 -7.58
C TRP A 178 4.11 9.32 -7.38
N ILE A 179 5.42 9.25 -7.64
CA ILE A 179 6.12 7.97 -7.57
C ILE A 179 6.55 7.70 -6.14
N SER A 180 5.88 6.74 -5.52
CA SER A 180 6.22 6.21 -4.20
C SER A 180 7.62 5.62 -4.20
N ASN A 181 8.39 5.84 -3.14
CA ASN A 181 9.83 5.59 -3.03
C ASN A 181 10.67 6.40 -4.03
N GLY A 182 10.12 7.34 -4.76
CA GLY A 182 10.87 8.22 -5.63
C GLY A 182 11.94 8.98 -4.84
N GLY A 183 13.18 8.88 -5.26
CA GLY A 183 14.34 9.48 -4.61
C GLY A 183 15.04 8.60 -3.56
N ILE A 184 14.43 7.47 -3.13
CA ILE A 184 15.08 6.48 -2.26
C ILE A 184 15.15 5.09 -2.89
N ALA A 185 14.46 4.86 -4.02
CA ALA A 185 14.45 3.57 -4.71
C ALA A 185 15.83 3.27 -5.34
N ASP A 186 16.19 1.99 -5.35
CA ASP A 186 17.36 1.48 -6.08
C ASP A 186 17.03 1.23 -7.56
N PHE A 187 15.76 0.93 -7.85
CA PHE A 187 15.25 0.74 -9.21
C PHE A 187 13.77 1.09 -9.33
N TYR A 188 13.36 1.38 -10.55
CA TYR A 188 11.99 1.74 -10.93
C TYR A 188 11.47 0.78 -11.99
N CYS A 189 10.26 0.23 -11.82
CA CYS A 189 9.48 -0.36 -12.92
C CYS A 189 8.74 0.78 -13.62
N VAL A 190 9.20 1.18 -14.81
CA VAL A 190 8.73 2.35 -15.55
C VAL A 190 7.88 1.92 -16.72
N PHE A 191 6.69 2.52 -16.87
CA PHE A 191 5.76 2.27 -17.96
C PHE A 191 5.77 3.45 -18.91
N VAL A 192 6.05 3.19 -20.19
CA VAL A 192 6.29 4.25 -21.19
C VAL A 192 5.71 3.85 -22.55
N ARG A 193 5.46 4.84 -23.39
CA ARG A 193 4.96 4.64 -24.74
C ARG A 193 6.09 4.26 -25.70
N THR A 194 6.00 3.08 -26.28
CA THR A 194 6.91 2.57 -27.33
C THR A 194 6.31 2.60 -28.72
N GLY A 195 4.99 2.80 -28.85
CA GLY A 195 4.35 3.16 -30.11
C GLY A 195 3.96 2.01 -31.03
N GLU A 196 3.98 0.75 -30.57
CA GLU A 196 3.58 -0.43 -31.37
C GLU A 196 2.14 -0.33 -31.89
N ALA A 197 1.26 0.31 -31.09
CA ALA A 197 -0.13 0.56 -31.44
C ALA A 197 -0.69 1.77 -30.66
N PRO A 198 -1.83 2.34 -31.08
CA PRO A 198 -2.51 3.39 -30.34
C PRO A 198 -3.00 2.94 -28.95
N GLY A 199 -3.06 3.88 -28.02
CA GLY A 199 -3.62 3.66 -26.68
C GLY A 199 -2.80 2.70 -25.83
N ALA A 200 -3.47 1.85 -25.06
CA ALA A 200 -2.87 0.93 -24.10
C ALA A 200 -1.91 -0.11 -24.73
N ARG A 201 -2.12 -0.46 -26.00
CA ARG A 201 -1.30 -1.46 -26.70
C ARG A 201 0.05 -0.93 -27.22
N GLY A 202 0.31 0.36 -27.10
CA GLY A 202 1.59 0.99 -27.43
C GLY A 202 2.43 1.32 -26.20
N ILE A 203 2.17 0.67 -25.06
CA ILE A 203 2.87 0.91 -23.79
C ILE A 203 3.70 -0.33 -23.44
N SER A 204 4.98 -0.13 -23.17
CA SER A 204 5.92 -1.14 -22.66
C SER A 204 6.35 -0.82 -21.24
N ALA A 205 6.98 -1.79 -20.58
CA ALA A 205 7.51 -1.65 -19.24
C ALA A 205 8.99 -1.98 -19.20
N PHE A 206 9.75 -1.26 -18.38
CA PHE A 206 11.19 -1.44 -18.23
C PHE A 206 11.58 -1.38 -16.75
N VAL A 207 12.63 -2.10 -16.38
CA VAL A 207 13.35 -1.85 -15.13
C VAL A 207 14.43 -0.81 -15.42
N VAL A 208 14.46 0.27 -14.61
CA VAL A 208 15.45 1.35 -14.72
C VAL A 208 16.14 1.49 -13.37
N ASP A 209 17.44 1.24 -13.31
CA ASP A 209 18.22 1.44 -12.10
C ASP A 209 18.28 2.94 -11.76
N ALA A 210 18.29 3.28 -10.47
CA ALA A 210 18.19 4.68 -10.01
C ALA A 210 19.37 5.55 -10.44
N ASP A 211 20.54 4.93 -10.68
CA ASP A 211 21.76 5.60 -11.12
C ASP A 211 21.90 5.66 -12.66
N THR A 212 20.86 5.25 -13.41
CA THR A 212 20.87 5.30 -14.88
C THR A 212 21.04 6.75 -15.36
N PRO A 213 22.06 7.06 -16.19
CA PRO A 213 22.24 8.40 -16.74
C PRO A 213 20.98 8.87 -17.48
N GLY A 214 20.56 10.12 -17.23
CA GLY A 214 19.34 10.70 -17.77
C GLY A 214 18.10 10.51 -16.91
N LEU A 215 18.13 9.69 -15.86
CA LEU A 215 17.11 9.67 -14.81
C LEU A 215 17.49 10.65 -13.71
N THR A 216 16.58 11.56 -13.37
CA THR A 216 16.75 12.53 -12.26
C THR A 216 15.48 12.66 -11.43
N ILE A 217 15.66 13.05 -10.17
CA ILE A 217 14.54 13.44 -9.29
C ILE A 217 14.23 14.91 -9.55
N ALA A 218 13.17 15.18 -10.31
CA ALA A 218 12.78 16.53 -10.69
C ALA A 218 12.18 17.32 -9.51
N GLU A 219 11.47 16.63 -8.61
CA GLU A 219 10.81 17.23 -7.46
C GLU A 219 10.57 16.19 -6.37
N ARG A 220 10.80 16.60 -5.11
CA ARG A 220 10.29 15.86 -3.94
C ARG A 220 8.90 16.38 -3.62
N ILE A 221 7.93 15.48 -3.41
CA ILE A 221 6.54 15.84 -3.22
C ILE A 221 6.13 15.59 -1.77
N ASP A 222 5.86 16.65 -1.03
CA ASP A 222 5.33 16.56 0.32
C ASP A 222 3.81 16.37 0.29
N VAL A 223 3.32 15.42 1.07
CA VAL A 223 1.90 15.09 1.19
C VAL A 223 1.45 15.14 2.64
N SER A 224 0.13 15.13 2.86
CA SER A 224 -0.47 15.28 4.20
C SER A 224 -0.01 14.23 5.22
N ALA A 225 0.18 12.98 4.80
CA ALA A 225 0.86 11.95 5.56
C ALA A 225 2.26 11.78 4.95
N PRO A 226 3.35 12.03 5.71
CA PRO A 226 4.70 12.01 5.16
C PRO A 226 5.08 10.63 4.63
N HIS A 227 5.34 10.55 3.33
CA HIS A 227 5.79 9.36 2.61
C HIS A 227 6.83 9.77 1.56
N PRO A 228 7.83 8.94 1.24
CA PRO A 228 8.75 9.22 0.14
C PRO A 228 8.02 9.27 -1.20
N LEU A 229 7.84 10.47 -1.75
CA LEU A 229 7.24 10.67 -3.08
C LEU A 229 8.08 11.62 -3.92
N ALA A 230 8.13 11.36 -5.23
CA ALA A 230 8.84 12.25 -6.15
C ALA A 230 8.19 12.32 -7.54
N ARG A 231 8.57 13.36 -8.26
CA ARG A 231 8.48 13.45 -9.71
C ARG A 231 9.84 13.08 -10.30
N LEU A 232 9.82 12.14 -11.26
CA LEU A 232 10.98 11.66 -11.99
C LEU A 232 11.01 12.33 -13.35
N LYS A 233 12.21 12.68 -13.84
CA LYS A 233 12.44 13.14 -15.20
C LYS A 233 13.40 12.21 -15.90
N PHE A 234 13.03 11.81 -17.12
CA PHE A 234 13.84 11.07 -18.06
C PHE A 234 14.24 12.04 -19.18
N ASP A 235 15.52 12.16 -19.42
CA ASP A 235 16.10 13.04 -20.44
C ASP A 235 17.21 12.27 -21.14
N ASN A 236 16.94 11.76 -22.34
CA ASN A 236 17.88 10.90 -23.06
C ASN A 236 18.30 9.66 -22.21
N CYS A 237 17.42 9.13 -21.38
CA CYS A 237 17.73 8.04 -20.45
C CYS A 237 17.82 6.71 -21.21
N ARG A 238 19.04 6.18 -21.35
CA ARG A 238 19.31 4.97 -22.12
C ARG A 238 19.17 3.72 -21.25
N VAL A 239 18.28 2.84 -21.65
CA VAL A 239 17.97 1.59 -20.95
C VAL A 239 18.16 0.42 -21.93
N ALA A 240 18.92 -0.59 -21.56
CA ALA A 240 19.14 -1.76 -22.41
C ALA A 240 17.81 -2.47 -22.74
N ALA A 241 17.65 -2.95 -23.97
CA ALA A 241 16.45 -3.66 -24.39
C ALA A 241 16.17 -4.92 -23.55
N SER A 242 17.21 -5.52 -22.96
CA SER A 242 17.12 -6.65 -22.01
C SER A 242 16.44 -6.29 -20.67
N GLN A 243 16.33 -5.00 -20.32
CA GLN A 243 15.64 -4.51 -19.14
C GLN A 243 14.11 -4.40 -19.35
N ARG A 244 13.60 -4.73 -20.55
CA ARG A 244 12.17 -4.71 -20.81
C ARG A 244 11.45 -5.85 -20.09
N LEU A 245 10.28 -5.53 -19.51
CA LEU A 245 9.39 -6.47 -18.85
C LEU A 245 8.31 -6.97 -19.83
N GLY A 246 8.42 -8.22 -20.21
CA GLY A 246 7.55 -8.84 -21.21
C GLY A 246 7.82 -8.34 -22.64
N GLU A 247 6.85 -8.53 -23.53
CA GLU A 247 6.95 -8.11 -24.92
C GLU A 247 6.62 -6.62 -25.10
N ALA A 248 7.13 -6.02 -26.18
CA ALA A 248 6.80 -4.65 -26.56
C ALA A 248 5.27 -4.46 -26.70
N GLY A 249 4.74 -3.35 -26.24
CA GLY A 249 3.31 -3.07 -26.24
C GLY A 249 2.49 -3.79 -25.16
N GLN A 250 3.10 -4.59 -24.29
CA GLN A 250 2.39 -5.31 -23.21
C GLN A 250 2.48 -4.65 -21.83
N GLY A 251 3.15 -3.53 -21.71
CA GLY A 251 3.37 -2.85 -20.42
C GLY A 251 2.07 -2.48 -19.72
N PHE A 252 1.05 -2.00 -20.43
CA PHE A 252 -0.24 -1.69 -19.82
C PHE A 252 -0.90 -2.93 -19.18
N LYS A 253 -0.83 -4.08 -19.87
CA LYS A 253 -1.33 -5.35 -19.32
C LYS A 253 -0.58 -5.74 -18.05
N VAL A 254 0.75 -5.62 -18.06
CA VAL A 254 1.59 -5.90 -16.88
C VAL A 254 1.23 -4.96 -15.72
N ALA A 255 1.05 -3.66 -15.99
CA ALA A 255 0.63 -2.70 -14.97
C ALA A 255 -0.72 -3.09 -14.35
N MET A 256 -1.73 -3.41 -15.16
CA MET A 256 -3.07 -3.77 -14.67
C MET A 256 -3.05 -5.09 -13.89
N MET A 257 -2.29 -6.09 -14.33
CA MET A 257 -2.12 -7.35 -13.60
C MET A 257 -1.45 -7.12 -12.23
N THR A 258 -0.45 -6.25 -12.15
CA THR A 258 0.19 -5.86 -10.90
C THR A 258 -0.82 -5.20 -9.96
N LEU A 259 -1.55 -4.19 -10.45
CA LEU A 259 -2.56 -3.49 -9.67
C LEU A 259 -3.71 -4.40 -9.22
N ASP A 260 -4.14 -5.37 -10.02
CA ASP A 260 -5.19 -6.32 -9.63
C ASP A 260 -4.78 -7.21 -8.44
N ILE A 261 -3.49 -7.54 -8.30
CA ILE A 261 -2.96 -8.24 -7.13
C ILE A 261 -2.98 -7.35 -5.89
N PHE A 262 -2.49 -6.11 -6.01
CA PHE A 262 -2.27 -5.24 -4.85
C PHE A 262 -3.50 -4.43 -4.43
N ARG A 263 -4.50 -4.25 -5.30
CA ARG A 263 -5.71 -3.45 -5.00
C ARG A 263 -6.49 -3.97 -3.78
N ALA A 264 -6.67 -5.28 -3.63
CA ALA A 264 -7.28 -5.85 -2.43
C ALA A 264 -6.45 -5.57 -1.17
N SER A 265 -5.13 -5.52 -1.28
CA SER A 265 -4.25 -5.23 -0.15
C SER A 265 -4.28 -3.75 0.28
N VAL A 266 -4.66 -2.81 -0.61
CA VAL A 266 -4.97 -1.42 -0.21
C VAL A 266 -6.21 -1.37 0.70
N ALA A 267 -7.23 -2.19 0.39
CA ALA A 267 -8.39 -2.32 1.26
C ALA A 267 -8.00 -2.84 2.64
N ALA A 268 -7.08 -3.79 2.71
CA ALA A 268 -6.57 -4.33 3.97
C ALA A 268 -5.78 -3.28 4.79
N ALA A 269 -4.97 -2.43 4.15
CA ALA A 269 -4.33 -1.30 4.84
C ALA A 269 -5.36 -0.34 5.44
N ALA A 270 -6.40 0.01 4.68
CA ALA A 270 -7.50 0.83 5.18
C ALA A 270 -8.21 0.18 6.39
N LEU A 271 -8.37 -1.16 6.37
CA LEU A 271 -8.90 -1.92 7.51
C LEU A 271 -7.99 -1.79 8.75
N GLY A 272 -6.68 -1.91 8.58
CA GLY A 272 -5.72 -1.73 9.67
C GLY A 272 -5.88 -0.37 10.35
N PHE A 273 -5.96 0.69 9.57
CA PHE A 273 -6.23 2.04 10.08
C PHE A 273 -7.59 2.15 10.78
N ALA A 274 -8.64 1.57 10.19
CA ALA A 274 -9.99 1.62 10.77
C ALA A 274 -10.08 0.84 12.09
N ARG A 275 -9.47 -0.35 12.17
CA ARG A 275 -9.41 -1.12 13.42
C ARG A 275 -8.65 -0.37 14.50
N ARG A 276 -7.51 0.23 14.16
CA ARG A 276 -6.78 1.07 15.13
C ARG A 276 -7.63 2.23 15.60
N ALA A 277 -8.32 2.92 14.72
CA ALA A 277 -9.20 4.03 15.08
C ALA A 277 -10.37 3.59 15.99
N LEU A 278 -10.97 2.42 15.71
CA LEU A 278 -12.01 1.84 16.54
C LEU A 278 -11.51 1.50 17.94
N ASP A 279 -10.31 0.91 18.06
CA ASP A 279 -9.68 0.59 19.35
C ASP A 279 -9.43 1.85 20.18
N GLU A 280 -8.86 2.89 19.55
CA GLU A 280 -8.61 4.18 20.21
C GLU A 280 -9.93 4.86 20.63
N GLY A 281 -10.95 4.84 19.77
CA GLY A 281 -12.29 5.35 20.07
C GLY A 281 -12.93 4.62 21.25
N LEU A 282 -12.83 3.29 21.30
CA LEU A 282 -13.32 2.47 22.43
C LEU A 282 -12.59 2.78 23.74
N ALA A 283 -11.26 2.87 23.70
CA ALA A 283 -10.46 3.21 24.87
C ALA A 283 -10.82 4.61 25.39
N ARG A 284 -10.94 5.56 24.46
CA ARG A 284 -11.35 6.93 24.77
C ARG A 284 -12.74 6.99 25.38
N ALA A 285 -13.71 6.30 24.79
CA ALA A 285 -15.09 6.28 25.28
C ALA A 285 -15.17 5.74 26.71
N LYS A 286 -14.43 4.69 27.03
CA LYS A 286 -14.40 4.08 28.38
C LYS A 286 -13.69 4.93 29.43
N SER A 287 -12.70 5.75 29.03
CA SER A 287 -11.86 6.51 29.97
C SER A 287 -12.31 7.97 30.18
N ARG A 288 -12.93 8.59 29.16
CA ARG A 288 -13.29 10.01 29.19
C ARG A 288 -14.50 10.25 30.07
N GLN A 289 -14.31 11.02 31.17
CA GLN A 289 -15.39 11.48 32.04
C GLN A 289 -15.96 12.81 31.55
N MET A 290 -17.29 12.92 31.50
CA MET A 290 -18.03 14.15 31.22
C MET A 290 -19.47 14.06 31.74
N PHE A 291 -20.01 15.16 32.25
CA PHE A 291 -21.38 15.23 32.80
C PHE A 291 -21.69 14.14 33.82
N GLY A 292 -20.71 13.77 34.67
CA GLY A 292 -20.87 12.79 35.75
C GLY A 292 -20.84 11.31 35.33
N GLN A 293 -20.55 10.99 34.08
CA GLN A 293 -20.49 9.61 33.55
C GLN A 293 -19.40 9.47 32.49
N THR A 294 -19.12 8.25 32.03
CA THR A 294 -18.17 8.03 30.95
C THR A 294 -18.77 8.41 29.59
N LEU A 295 -17.91 8.73 28.62
CA LEU A 295 -18.36 8.96 27.24
C LEU A 295 -19.10 7.73 26.67
N ALA A 296 -18.74 6.51 27.11
CA ALA A 296 -19.37 5.25 26.69
C ALA A 296 -20.83 5.11 27.16
N ASP A 297 -21.25 5.86 28.18
CA ASP A 297 -22.61 5.82 28.75
C ASP A 297 -23.62 6.60 27.89
N PHE A 298 -23.14 7.43 26.94
CA PHE A 298 -24.01 8.21 26.06
C PHE A 298 -24.46 7.40 24.85
N GLN A 299 -25.76 7.41 24.59
CA GLN A 299 -26.37 6.65 23.49
C GLN A 299 -25.81 7.02 22.09
N LEU A 300 -25.47 8.30 21.85
CA LEU A 300 -24.86 8.72 20.58
C LEU A 300 -23.46 8.13 20.40
N THR A 301 -22.70 7.98 21.47
CA THR A 301 -21.38 7.30 21.44
C THR A 301 -21.55 5.82 21.17
N GLN A 302 -22.51 5.17 21.83
CA GLN A 302 -22.82 3.75 21.63
C GLN A 302 -23.25 3.48 20.17
N ALA A 303 -24.13 4.33 19.62
CA ALA A 303 -24.55 4.25 18.23
C ALA A 303 -23.37 4.42 17.25
N ALA A 304 -22.51 5.41 17.48
CA ALA A 304 -21.32 5.64 16.67
C ALA A 304 -20.36 4.43 16.71
N LEU A 305 -20.11 3.84 17.86
CA LEU A 305 -19.26 2.65 18.00
C LEU A 305 -19.88 1.42 17.30
N GLY A 306 -21.20 1.26 17.34
CA GLY A 306 -21.92 0.21 16.63
C GLY A 306 -21.77 0.36 15.11
N ASP A 307 -21.94 1.57 14.57
CA ASP A 307 -21.75 1.87 13.15
C ASP A 307 -20.30 1.63 12.72
N MET A 308 -19.31 2.07 13.53
CA MET A 308 -17.89 1.87 13.24
C MET A 308 -17.54 0.38 13.16
N ALA A 309 -17.96 -0.41 14.13
CA ALA A 309 -17.72 -1.85 14.15
C ALA A 309 -18.34 -2.56 12.94
N THR A 310 -19.61 -2.25 12.63
CA THR A 310 -20.31 -2.81 11.46
C THR A 310 -19.59 -2.46 10.15
N SER A 311 -19.14 -1.22 10.00
CA SER A 311 -18.43 -0.76 8.80
C SER A 311 -17.09 -1.48 8.62
N VAL A 312 -16.36 -1.70 9.71
CA VAL A 312 -15.08 -2.45 9.70
C VAL A 312 -15.32 -3.90 9.28
N ASP A 313 -16.31 -4.58 9.85
CA ASP A 313 -16.59 -5.99 9.50
C ASP A 313 -17.09 -6.14 8.05
N ALA A 314 -17.95 -5.24 7.59
CA ALA A 314 -18.41 -5.25 6.21
C ALA A 314 -17.25 -5.05 5.21
N ALA A 315 -16.33 -4.12 5.52
CA ALA A 315 -15.13 -3.89 4.73
C ALA A 315 -14.20 -5.11 4.73
N ALA A 316 -14.02 -5.76 5.88
CA ALA A 316 -13.20 -6.96 6.02
C ALA A 316 -13.78 -8.13 5.20
N LEU A 317 -15.09 -8.37 5.27
CA LEU A 317 -15.76 -9.41 4.47
C LEU A 317 -15.56 -9.19 2.96
N LEU A 318 -15.69 -7.97 2.46
CA LEU A 318 -15.43 -7.67 1.05
C LEU A 318 -13.96 -7.90 0.67
N THR A 319 -13.03 -7.46 1.52
CA THR A 319 -11.59 -7.56 1.29
C THR A 319 -11.14 -9.02 1.25
N TYR A 320 -11.48 -9.78 2.27
CA TYR A 320 -11.00 -11.17 2.37
C TYR A 320 -11.76 -12.12 1.44
N ARG A 321 -13.01 -11.82 1.08
CA ARG A 321 -13.68 -12.51 -0.03
C ARG A 321 -12.92 -12.33 -1.34
N ALA A 322 -12.52 -11.11 -1.69
CA ALA A 322 -11.78 -10.85 -2.93
C ALA A 322 -10.44 -11.60 -2.94
N ALA A 323 -9.68 -11.54 -1.84
CA ALA A 323 -8.41 -12.25 -1.71
C ALA A 323 -8.58 -13.78 -1.81
N TRP A 324 -9.57 -14.34 -1.09
CA TRP A 324 -9.87 -15.76 -1.09
C TRP A 324 -10.31 -16.28 -2.48
N GLN A 325 -11.18 -15.54 -3.18
CA GLN A 325 -11.61 -15.93 -4.53
C GLN A 325 -10.42 -15.99 -5.49
N ARG A 326 -9.47 -15.06 -5.38
CA ARG A 326 -8.26 -15.06 -6.20
C ARG A 326 -7.36 -16.25 -5.88
N ASP A 327 -7.08 -16.50 -4.60
CA ASP A 327 -6.05 -17.46 -4.18
C ASP A 327 -6.57 -18.90 -4.17
N VAL A 328 -7.84 -19.14 -3.80
CA VAL A 328 -8.42 -20.47 -3.63
C VAL A 328 -9.25 -20.89 -4.84
N LEU A 329 -10.07 -19.99 -5.39
CA LEU A 329 -10.89 -20.30 -6.57
C LEU A 329 -10.14 -20.01 -7.89
N GLU A 330 -8.95 -19.38 -7.82
CA GLU A 330 -8.13 -18.98 -8.96
C GLU A 330 -8.92 -18.14 -9.99
N GLN A 331 -9.89 -17.36 -9.51
CA GLN A 331 -10.76 -16.54 -10.33
C GLN A 331 -10.15 -15.15 -10.54
N ARG A 332 -10.50 -14.54 -11.66
CA ARG A 332 -10.25 -13.11 -11.86
C ARG A 332 -11.17 -12.29 -10.95
N THR A 333 -10.60 -11.46 -10.09
CA THR A 333 -11.31 -10.74 -9.03
C THR A 333 -11.32 -9.22 -9.23
N THR A 334 -11.31 -8.75 -10.48
CA THR A 334 -11.26 -7.31 -10.80
C THR A 334 -12.41 -6.54 -10.16
N ARG A 335 -13.65 -7.05 -10.25
CA ARG A 335 -14.84 -6.46 -9.63
C ARG A 335 -14.78 -6.50 -8.11
N GLU A 336 -14.45 -7.65 -7.54
CA GLU A 336 -14.41 -7.89 -6.10
C GLU A 336 -13.31 -7.05 -5.43
N ALA A 337 -12.14 -6.97 -6.02
CA ALA A 337 -11.04 -6.12 -5.54
C ALA A 337 -11.39 -4.63 -5.62
N ALA A 338 -12.09 -4.20 -6.68
CA ALA A 338 -12.58 -2.83 -6.80
C ALA A 338 -13.64 -2.50 -5.74
N MET A 339 -14.59 -3.42 -5.48
CA MET A 339 -15.57 -3.28 -4.39
C MET A 339 -14.90 -3.19 -3.03
N ALA A 340 -13.95 -4.07 -2.75
CA ALA A 340 -13.20 -4.09 -1.51
C ALA A 340 -12.45 -2.77 -1.29
N LYS A 341 -11.65 -2.34 -2.26
CA LYS A 341 -10.86 -1.10 -2.17
C LYS A 341 -11.75 0.12 -1.98
N MET A 342 -12.78 0.27 -2.78
CA MET A 342 -13.71 1.39 -2.70
C MET A 342 -14.37 1.45 -1.31
N TYR A 343 -14.99 0.35 -0.89
CA TYR A 343 -15.77 0.34 0.35
C TYR A 343 -14.85 0.48 1.58
N ALA A 344 -13.74 -0.25 1.64
CA ALA A 344 -12.82 -0.20 2.79
C ALA A 344 -12.22 1.20 2.98
N THR A 345 -11.76 1.85 1.90
CA THR A 345 -11.14 3.18 2.04
C THR A 345 -12.14 4.27 2.40
N GLU A 346 -13.37 4.23 1.88
CA GLU A 346 -14.43 5.17 2.22
C GLU A 346 -14.94 4.99 3.65
N SER A 347 -15.20 3.75 4.05
CA SER A 347 -15.67 3.44 5.40
C SER A 347 -14.59 3.70 6.46
N ALA A 348 -13.32 3.39 6.17
CA ALA A 348 -12.21 3.70 7.06
C ALA A 348 -12.08 5.19 7.34
N GLN A 349 -12.24 6.04 6.32
CA GLN A 349 -12.27 7.49 6.51
C GLN A 349 -13.36 7.91 7.51
N GLN A 350 -14.56 7.32 7.39
CA GLN A 350 -15.68 7.63 8.30
C GLN A 350 -15.43 7.11 9.73
N VAL A 351 -14.86 5.90 9.86
CA VAL A 351 -14.50 5.33 11.16
C VAL A 351 -13.46 6.18 11.87
N ILE A 352 -12.43 6.60 11.15
CA ILE A 352 -11.34 7.44 11.69
C ILE A 352 -11.87 8.83 12.08
N ASP A 353 -12.72 9.43 11.25
CA ASP A 353 -13.34 10.74 11.54
C ASP A 353 -14.17 10.68 12.82
N ARG A 354 -14.98 9.64 13.00
CA ARG A 354 -15.76 9.42 14.23
C ARG A 354 -14.87 9.19 15.46
N ALA A 355 -13.79 8.42 15.33
CA ALA A 355 -12.83 8.22 16.40
C ALA A 355 -12.17 9.55 16.81
N LEU A 356 -11.68 10.31 15.82
CA LEU A 356 -11.09 11.64 16.04
C LEU A 356 -12.07 12.58 16.74
N GLN A 357 -13.34 12.59 16.33
CA GLN A 357 -14.40 13.39 16.96
C GLN A 357 -14.59 13.03 18.45
N MET A 358 -14.48 11.74 18.83
CA MET A 358 -14.56 11.31 20.23
C MET A 358 -13.41 11.84 21.09
N PHE A 359 -12.25 12.12 20.48
CA PHE A 359 -11.12 12.73 21.18
C PHE A 359 -11.31 14.24 21.41
N GLY A 360 -12.20 14.89 20.65
CA GLY A 360 -12.41 16.35 20.71
C GLY A 360 -11.12 17.10 20.37
N GLY A 361 -10.82 18.18 21.11
CA GLY A 361 -9.60 18.98 20.87
C GLY A 361 -8.29 18.17 20.90
N ALA A 362 -8.21 17.10 21.69
CA ALA A 362 -7.04 16.22 21.72
C ALA A 362 -6.86 15.42 20.43
N GLY A 363 -7.93 15.19 19.65
CA GLY A 363 -7.90 14.48 18.40
C GLY A 363 -7.25 15.22 17.23
N VAL A 364 -7.18 16.56 17.31
CA VAL A 364 -6.59 17.42 16.28
C VAL A 364 -5.17 17.91 16.64
N VAL A 365 -4.63 17.45 17.76
CA VAL A 365 -3.24 17.73 18.13
C VAL A 365 -2.32 16.98 17.17
N SER A 366 -1.40 17.71 16.52
CA SER A 366 -0.42 17.11 15.60
C SER A 366 0.37 15.99 16.28
N GLY A 367 0.40 14.82 15.64
CA GLY A 367 1.05 13.62 16.16
C GLY A 367 0.16 12.73 17.06
N ALA A 368 -1.05 13.15 17.42
CA ALA A 368 -2.03 12.25 18.04
C ALA A 368 -2.35 11.10 17.10
N ILE A 369 -2.54 9.89 17.65
CA ILE A 369 -2.73 8.69 16.81
C ILE A 369 -3.93 8.83 15.85
N VAL A 370 -5.05 9.33 16.30
CA VAL A 370 -6.25 9.51 15.46
C VAL A 370 -6.06 10.61 14.40
N GLU A 371 -5.27 11.63 14.69
CA GLU A 371 -4.89 12.68 13.74
C GLU A 371 -3.96 12.12 12.65
N ARG A 372 -2.95 11.30 13.02
CA ARG A 372 -2.09 10.62 12.05
C ARG A 372 -2.91 9.70 11.15
N LEU A 373 -3.79 8.87 11.71
CA LEU A 373 -4.68 8.01 10.94
C LEU A 373 -5.58 8.80 9.98
N TYR A 374 -6.04 9.99 10.39
CA TYR A 374 -6.86 10.86 9.55
C TYR A 374 -6.10 11.37 8.31
N ARG A 375 -4.82 11.68 8.45
CA ARG A 375 -3.96 12.07 7.33
C ARG A 375 -3.63 10.88 6.42
N GLU A 376 -3.30 9.72 7.01
CA GLU A 376 -2.94 8.49 6.28
C GLU A 376 -4.07 8.01 5.36
N ILE A 377 -5.27 7.86 5.90
CA ILE A 377 -6.39 7.28 5.15
C ILE A 377 -6.78 8.10 3.91
N ARG A 378 -6.53 9.42 3.93
CA ARG A 378 -7.00 10.29 2.85
C ARG A 378 -6.42 9.93 1.48
N SER A 379 -5.16 9.54 1.43
CA SER A 379 -4.47 9.16 0.19
C SER A 379 -4.94 7.82 -0.36
N LEU A 380 -5.37 6.86 0.49
CA LEU A 380 -5.84 5.54 0.07
C LEU A 380 -7.11 5.61 -0.79
N ARG A 381 -7.90 6.67 -0.67
CA ARG A 381 -9.08 6.92 -1.50
C ARG A 381 -8.73 7.41 -2.91
N ILE A 382 -7.47 7.83 -3.12
CA ILE A 382 -6.98 8.46 -4.36
C ILE A 382 -6.10 7.52 -5.15
N TYR A 383 -5.04 6.99 -4.55
CA TYR A 383 -4.06 6.18 -5.27
C TYR A 383 -4.59 4.78 -5.63
N GLU A 384 -3.89 4.09 -6.55
CA GLU A 384 -4.26 2.78 -7.11
C GLU A 384 -5.69 2.73 -7.68
N GLY A 385 -6.08 3.83 -8.28
CA GLY A 385 -7.43 4.08 -8.81
C GLY A 385 -8.35 4.71 -7.76
N ALA A 386 -8.71 5.97 -7.99
CA ALA A 386 -9.60 6.73 -7.12
C ALA A 386 -10.96 6.03 -6.95
N THR A 387 -11.70 6.41 -5.89
CA THR A 387 -13.04 5.88 -5.59
C THR A 387 -13.96 5.88 -6.82
N GLU A 388 -13.92 6.92 -7.62
CA GLU A 388 -14.72 7.08 -8.85
C GLU A 388 -14.29 6.04 -9.91
N VAL A 389 -12.99 5.81 -10.06
CA VAL A 389 -12.44 4.79 -10.98
C VAL A 389 -12.89 3.39 -10.54
N GLN A 390 -12.89 3.09 -9.24
CA GLN A 390 -13.37 1.81 -8.73
C GLN A 390 -14.86 1.60 -9.07
N LYS A 391 -15.71 2.63 -8.92
CA LYS A 391 -17.13 2.58 -9.31
C LYS A 391 -17.30 2.25 -10.80
N LEU A 392 -16.49 2.88 -11.67
CA LEU A 392 -16.52 2.61 -13.11
C LEU A 392 -16.06 1.17 -13.43
N ILE A 393 -15.05 0.65 -12.73
CA ILE A 393 -14.59 -0.73 -12.89
C ILE A 393 -15.72 -1.70 -12.51
N ILE A 394 -16.34 -1.50 -11.34
CA ILE A 394 -17.47 -2.34 -10.87
C ILE A 394 -18.62 -2.37 -11.88
N ALA A 395 -19.04 -1.18 -12.33
CA ALA A 395 -20.13 -1.06 -13.29
C ALA A 395 -19.80 -1.74 -14.63
N ARG A 396 -18.57 -1.55 -15.13
CA ARG A 396 -18.10 -2.16 -16.38
C ARG A 396 -18.09 -3.69 -16.30
N GLU A 397 -17.64 -4.27 -15.19
CA GLU A 397 -17.66 -5.72 -15.03
C GLU A 397 -19.11 -6.26 -14.94
N LEU A 398 -20.02 -5.58 -14.24
CA LEU A 398 -21.43 -5.95 -14.19
C LEU A 398 -22.11 -5.90 -15.57
N LEU A 399 -21.77 -4.93 -16.41
CA LEU A 399 -22.32 -4.77 -17.75
C LEU A 399 -21.77 -5.76 -18.77
N LYS A 400 -20.68 -6.47 -18.48
CA LYS A 400 -20.16 -7.55 -19.33
C LYS A 400 -20.89 -8.86 -19.11
N ASP A 401 -21.43 -9.10 -17.93
CA ASP A 401 -22.12 -10.33 -17.53
C ASP A 401 -23.59 -10.37 -18.03
N GLY A 402 -24.05 -9.35 -18.74
CA GLY A 402 -25.34 -9.24 -19.42
C GLY A 402 -25.18 -9.23 -20.93
#